data_b2e29c5b56ea9d04b8df4252d2d24794
#
_entry.id   b2e29c5b56ea9d04b8df4252d2d24794
#
_cell.length_a   1.000
_cell.length_b   1.000
_cell.length_c   1.000
_cell.angle_alpha   90.00
_cell.angle_beta   90.00
_cell.angle_gamma   90.00
#
_symmetry.space_group_name_H-M   'P 1'
#
loop_
_entity.id
_entity.type
_entity.pdbx_description
1 polymer ?
#
loop_
_entity_poly.entity_id
_entity_poly.type
_entity_poly.pdbx_seq_one_letter_code
_entity_poly.pdbx_strand_id
1 'polypeptide(L)'
;MGAPNVKRILARWPYPEAAVEAYSTAMTAAFGHPGAWELIEKAVDNCEAGEKTDIRALLDALGALSGECGVPSQTLRQLPLIASLDAAEARYRALGLSGEMFRDSFADLLWKTRECFRRFGVWGSAAAAWDWGFFGLRIFGIGRLQFEPLDYAGKPALNVHIPSSRPLIHAECLDSYVRAREFFGLGRFVVDSWLLHPVCLKLRPDSGIRQFMADYELQFITDDPQF
;
A
#
# COMPACT_ATOMS: atom_id res chain seq x y z
N MET A 1 15.80 -19.48 10.27
CA MET A 1 15.94 -18.11 10.86
C MET A 1 15.01 -17.97 12.06
N GLY A 2 15.31 -17.11 13.05
CA GLY A 2 14.35 -16.79 14.13
C GLY A 2 13.24 -15.85 13.63
N ALA A 3 12.10 -15.80 14.36
CA ALA A 3 11.00 -14.89 14.02
C ALA A 3 11.50 -13.43 13.92
N PRO A 4 11.05 -12.66 12.92
CA PRO A 4 11.38 -11.24 12.80
C PRO A 4 10.95 -10.44 14.05
N ASN A 5 11.79 -9.53 14.49
CA ASN A 5 11.46 -8.66 15.62
C ASN A 5 10.59 -7.50 15.14
N VAL A 6 9.27 -7.70 15.18
CA VAL A 6 8.25 -6.72 14.74
C VAL A 6 8.40 -5.38 15.48
N LYS A 7 8.65 -5.39 16.79
CA LYS A 7 8.81 -4.15 17.59
C LYS A 7 9.98 -3.33 17.07
N ARG A 8 11.11 -3.94 16.75
CA ARG A 8 12.28 -3.28 16.17
C ARG A 8 11.97 -2.72 14.77
N ILE A 9 11.30 -3.51 13.91
CA ILE A 9 10.97 -3.09 12.54
C ILE A 9 10.03 -1.89 12.57
N LEU A 10 8.98 -1.92 13.39
CA LEU A 10 7.97 -0.88 13.45
C LEU A 10 8.34 0.33 14.30
N ALA A 11 9.45 0.27 15.08
CA ALA A 11 9.89 1.39 15.94
C ALA A 11 10.14 2.72 15.18
N ARG A 12 10.38 2.64 13.86
CA ARG A 12 10.61 3.81 12.99
C ARG A 12 9.32 4.39 12.40
N TRP A 13 8.20 3.72 12.59
CA TRP A 13 6.92 4.06 12.01
C TRP A 13 5.94 4.46 13.12
N PRO A 14 5.07 5.44 12.90
CA PRO A 14 4.14 5.91 13.93
C PRO A 14 2.93 4.97 14.10
N TYR A 15 3.19 3.66 14.22
CA TYR A 15 2.15 2.68 14.54
C TYR A 15 1.65 2.87 15.98
N PRO A 16 0.35 2.73 16.23
CA PRO A 16 -0.17 2.64 17.58
C PRO A 16 0.46 1.46 18.34
N GLU A 17 0.77 1.64 19.62
CA GLU A 17 1.37 0.58 20.46
C GLU A 17 0.54 -0.71 20.41
N ALA A 18 -0.79 -0.60 20.50
CA ALA A 18 -1.69 -1.74 20.40
C ALA A 18 -1.57 -2.50 19.05
N ALA A 19 -1.26 -1.81 17.95
CA ALA A 19 -1.01 -2.46 16.66
C ALA A 19 0.33 -3.20 16.68
N VAL A 20 1.38 -2.60 17.26
CA VAL A 20 2.70 -3.23 17.39
C VAL A 20 2.62 -4.50 18.23
N GLU A 21 1.89 -4.46 19.34
CA GLU A 21 1.66 -5.65 20.20
C GLU A 21 0.85 -6.74 19.45
N ALA A 22 -0.21 -6.34 18.74
CA ALA A 22 -1.00 -7.29 17.96
C ALA A 22 -0.16 -8.00 16.89
N TYR A 23 0.67 -7.27 16.13
CA TYR A 23 1.56 -7.88 15.14
C TYR A 23 2.67 -8.72 15.78
N SER A 24 3.20 -8.33 16.92
CA SER A 24 4.22 -9.11 17.64
C SER A 24 3.67 -10.43 18.12
N THR A 25 2.47 -10.43 18.70
CA THR A 25 1.75 -11.64 19.14
C THR A 25 1.42 -12.53 17.94
N ALA A 26 0.89 -11.94 16.86
CA ALA A 26 0.55 -12.66 15.64
C ALA A 26 1.79 -13.30 14.98
N MET A 27 2.92 -12.60 14.94
CA MET A 27 4.17 -13.15 14.41
C MET A 27 4.66 -14.34 15.22
N THR A 28 4.55 -14.28 16.55
CA THR A 28 4.91 -15.40 17.43
C THR A 28 3.99 -16.61 17.20
N ALA A 29 2.69 -16.39 17.07
CA ALA A 29 1.72 -17.45 16.80
C ALA A 29 1.98 -18.11 15.42
N ALA A 30 2.19 -17.30 14.38
CA ALA A 30 2.49 -17.78 13.04
C ALA A 30 3.83 -18.53 12.97
N PHE A 31 4.85 -18.10 13.72
CA PHE A 31 6.13 -18.80 13.82
C PHE A 31 6.00 -20.16 14.48
N GLY A 32 5.09 -20.31 15.44
CA GLY A 32 4.76 -21.59 16.10
C GLY A 32 3.93 -22.55 15.22
N HIS A 33 3.41 -22.10 14.06
CA HIS A 33 2.60 -22.89 13.15
C HIS A 33 3.37 -23.15 11.83
N PRO A 34 3.87 -24.37 11.59
CA PRO A 34 4.78 -24.65 10.46
C PRO A 34 4.24 -24.20 9.10
N GLY A 35 2.95 -24.47 8.81
CA GLY A 35 2.33 -24.09 7.54
C GLY A 35 2.19 -22.57 7.36
N ALA A 36 1.89 -21.82 8.43
CA ALA A 36 1.82 -20.36 8.37
C ALA A 36 3.23 -19.77 8.19
N TRP A 37 4.22 -20.31 8.91
CA TRP A 37 5.59 -19.84 8.81
C TRP A 37 6.17 -20.05 7.41
N GLU A 38 5.96 -21.23 6.80
CA GLU A 38 6.39 -21.52 5.43
C GLU A 38 5.81 -20.52 4.41
N LEU A 39 4.52 -20.17 4.56
CA LEU A 39 3.87 -19.18 3.69
C LEU A 39 4.44 -17.77 3.91
N ILE A 40 4.74 -17.40 5.15
CA ILE A 40 5.39 -16.12 5.45
C ILE A 40 6.78 -16.05 4.83
N GLU A 41 7.61 -17.08 4.99
CA GLU A 41 8.95 -17.13 4.39
C GLU A 41 8.88 -17.02 2.86
N LYS A 42 8.00 -17.77 2.21
CA LYS A 42 7.78 -17.65 0.75
C LYS A 42 7.36 -16.24 0.32
N ALA A 43 6.48 -15.60 1.09
CA ALA A 43 6.06 -14.24 0.77
C ALA A 43 7.19 -13.23 0.99
N VAL A 44 8.00 -13.38 2.04
CA VAL A 44 9.19 -12.55 2.30
C VAL A 44 10.21 -12.71 1.19
N ASP A 45 10.54 -13.95 0.79
CA ASP A 45 11.47 -14.22 -0.31
C ASP A 45 10.99 -13.53 -1.61
N ASN A 46 9.69 -13.60 -1.91
CA ASN A 46 9.10 -12.90 -3.06
C ASN A 46 9.20 -11.37 -2.94
N CYS A 47 9.01 -10.81 -1.73
CA CYS A 47 9.19 -9.37 -1.47
C CYS A 47 10.64 -8.95 -1.73
N GLU A 48 11.60 -9.73 -1.28
CA GLU A 48 13.03 -9.44 -1.41
C GLU A 48 13.50 -9.59 -2.86
N ALA A 49 13.06 -10.63 -3.55
CA ALA A 49 13.38 -10.87 -4.96
C ALA A 49 12.72 -9.85 -5.91
N GLY A 50 11.60 -9.25 -5.48
CA GLY A 50 10.83 -8.36 -6.34
C GLY A 50 10.15 -9.07 -7.50
N GLU A 51 9.90 -10.36 -7.35
CA GLU A 51 9.29 -11.19 -8.39
C GLU A 51 7.82 -10.86 -8.61
N LYS A 52 7.35 -11.07 -9.84
CA LYS A 52 5.93 -10.92 -10.22
C LYS A 52 5.08 -12.13 -9.80
N THR A 53 5.41 -12.76 -8.68
CA THR A 53 4.65 -13.90 -8.18
C THR A 53 3.25 -13.45 -7.77
N ASP A 54 2.26 -14.32 -7.92
CA ASP A 54 0.90 -14.06 -7.42
C ASP A 54 0.90 -14.08 -5.88
N ILE A 55 1.35 -12.97 -5.31
CA ILE A 55 1.38 -12.77 -3.86
C ILE A 55 -0.04 -12.91 -3.26
N ARG A 56 -1.08 -12.63 -4.05
CA ARG A 56 -2.47 -12.74 -3.58
C ARG A 56 -2.78 -14.15 -3.14
N ALA A 57 -2.41 -15.16 -3.93
CA ALA A 57 -2.64 -16.56 -3.59
C ALA A 57 -1.91 -16.96 -2.29
N LEU A 58 -0.66 -16.49 -2.09
CA LEU A 58 0.08 -16.72 -0.84
C LEU A 58 -0.58 -16.06 0.37
N LEU A 59 -0.99 -14.80 0.23
CA LEU A 59 -1.66 -14.07 1.31
C LEU A 59 -3.04 -14.63 1.63
N ASP A 60 -3.77 -15.13 0.64
CA ASP A 60 -5.06 -15.79 0.82
C ASP A 60 -4.90 -17.13 1.54
N ALA A 61 -3.91 -17.95 1.13
CA ALA A 61 -3.57 -19.19 1.82
C ALA A 61 -3.16 -18.93 3.29
N LEU A 62 -2.33 -17.92 3.54
CA LEU A 62 -1.96 -17.51 4.89
C LEU A 62 -3.17 -17.05 5.71
N GLY A 63 -4.05 -16.26 5.11
CA GLY A 63 -5.28 -15.80 5.74
C GLY A 63 -6.25 -16.93 6.10
N ALA A 64 -6.27 -18.03 5.34
CA ALA A 64 -7.09 -19.21 5.60
C ALA A 64 -6.68 -19.93 6.90
N LEU A 65 -5.41 -19.80 7.33
CA LEU A 65 -4.91 -20.38 8.58
C LEU A 65 -5.30 -19.56 9.84
N SER A 66 -6.16 -18.56 9.70
CA SER A 66 -6.58 -17.66 10.78
C SER A 66 -7.08 -18.41 12.01
N GLY A 67 -7.95 -19.41 11.81
CA GLY A 67 -8.53 -20.22 12.91
C GLY A 67 -7.49 -21.07 13.62
N GLU A 68 -6.55 -21.65 12.87
CA GLU A 68 -5.50 -22.53 13.40
C GLU A 68 -4.44 -21.75 14.18
N CYS A 69 -4.10 -20.56 13.70
CA CYS A 69 -3.16 -19.66 14.37
C CYS A 69 -3.79 -18.85 15.52
N GLY A 70 -5.13 -18.80 15.62
CA GLY A 70 -5.83 -17.91 16.55
C GLY A 70 -5.57 -16.42 16.28
N VAL A 71 -5.28 -16.06 15.03
CA VAL A 71 -4.91 -14.71 14.60
C VAL A 71 -5.86 -14.25 13.49
N PRO A 72 -6.37 -13.00 13.52
CA PRO A 72 -7.23 -12.49 12.45
C PRO A 72 -6.56 -12.58 11.08
N SER A 73 -7.32 -12.98 10.07
CA SER A 73 -6.85 -13.13 8.68
C SER A 73 -6.16 -11.87 8.14
N GLN A 74 -6.73 -10.68 8.41
CA GLN A 74 -6.17 -9.40 8.00
C GLN A 74 -4.79 -9.13 8.64
N THR A 75 -4.60 -9.58 9.88
CA THR A 75 -3.32 -9.47 10.60
C THR A 75 -2.29 -10.40 9.99
N LEU A 76 -2.65 -11.68 9.79
CA LEU A 76 -1.75 -12.68 9.19
C LEU A 76 -1.26 -12.24 7.80
N ARG A 77 -2.16 -11.77 6.94
CA ARG A 77 -1.82 -11.31 5.57
C ARG A 77 -0.84 -10.16 5.55
N GLN A 78 -0.76 -9.35 6.61
CA GLN A 78 0.16 -8.21 6.65
C GLN A 78 1.53 -8.56 7.25
N LEU A 79 1.68 -9.68 7.95
CA LEU A 79 2.94 -10.07 8.59
C LEU A 79 4.13 -10.16 7.62
N PRO A 80 4.01 -10.79 6.43
CA PRO A 80 5.12 -10.85 5.48
C PRO A 80 5.59 -9.46 5.03
N LEU A 81 4.66 -8.54 4.80
CA LEU A 81 4.96 -7.17 4.38
C LEU A 81 5.73 -6.44 5.49
N ILE A 82 5.29 -6.57 6.75
CA ILE A 82 6.02 -5.99 7.90
C ILE A 82 7.41 -6.60 8.01
N ALA A 83 7.54 -7.92 7.88
CA ALA A 83 8.82 -8.62 7.96
C ALA A 83 9.81 -8.15 6.90
N SER A 84 9.33 -7.77 5.71
CA SER A 84 10.15 -7.36 4.55
C SER A 84 10.52 -5.87 4.54
N LEU A 85 10.03 -5.03 5.48
CA LEU A 85 10.26 -3.58 5.44
C LEU A 85 11.74 -3.17 5.45
N ASP A 86 12.57 -3.85 6.24
CA ASP A 86 14.01 -3.54 6.29
C ASP A 86 14.73 -3.88 4.98
N ALA A 87 14.38 -5.01 4.36
CA ALA A 87 14.89 -5.42 3.06
C ALA A 87 14.41 -4.48 1.95
N ALA A 88 13.14 -4.07 1.98
CA ALA A 88 12.62 -3.09 1.04
C ALA A 88 13.35 -1.75 1.12
N GLU A 89 13.64 -1.25 2.33
CA GLU A 89 14.42 -0.02 2.49
C GLU A 89 15.83 -0.15 1.94
N ALA A 90 16.49 -1.27 2.24
CA ALA A 90 17.84 -1.54 1.71
C ALA A 90 17.83 -1.58 0.18
N ARG A 91 16.79 -2.17 -0.44
CA ARG A 91 16.62 -2.24 -1.88
C ARG A 91 16.37 -0.85 -2.50
N TYR A 92 15.51 -0.02 -1.90
CA TYR A 92 15.29 1.35 -2.36
C TYR A 92 16.60 2.14 -2.35
N ARG A 93 17.37 2.02 -1.27
CA ARG A 93 18.67 2.68 -1.15
C ARG A 93 19.67 2.19 -2.20
N ALA A 94 19.73 0.87 -2.43
CA ALA A 94 20.66 0.27 -3.43
C ALA A 94 20.33 0.74 -4.85
N LEU A 95 19.06 1.07 -5.15
CA LEU A 95 18.61 1.62 -6.42
C LEU A 95 18.72 3.15 -6.51
N GLY A 96 19.26 3.82 -5.49
CA GLY A 96 19.39 5.28 -5.46
C GLY A 96 18.06 6.02 -5.24
N LEU A 97 17.00 5.32 -4.84
CA LEU A 97 15.71 5.94 -4.51
C LEU A 97 15.80 6.66 -3.17
N SER A 98 15.14 7.81 -3.05
CA SER A 98 15.24 8.62 -1.85
C SER A 98 14.54 7.97 -0.64
N GLY A 99 15.06 8.25 0.56
CA GLY A 99 14.40 7.83 1.79
C GLY A 99 13.02 8.48 1.98
N GLU A 100 12.75 9.63 1.35
CA GLU A 100 11.42 10.24 1.32
C GLU A 100 10.47 9.39 0.48
N MET A 101 10.85 9.00 -0.73
CA MET A 101 10.03 8.12 -1.58
C MET A 101 9.73 6.78 -0.90
N PHE A 102 10.70 6.22 -0.18
CA PHE A 102 10.47 5.03 0.63
C PHE A 102 9.40 5.28 1.70
N ARG A 103 9.52 6.36 2.48
CA ARG A 103 8.53 6.71 3.50
C ARG A 103 7.14 6.98 2.92
N ASP A 104 7.06 7.73 1.82
CA ASP A 104 5.79 8.05 1.16
C ASP A 104 5.10 6.79 0.63
N SER A 105 5.86 5.84 0.07
CA SER A 105 5.34 4.56 -0.42
C SER A 105 4.82 3.69 0.73
N PHE A 106 5.66 3.44 1.73
CA PHE A 106 5.36 2.46 2.78
C PHE A 106 4.50 2.99 3.93
N ALA A 107 4.28 4.30 4.01
CA ALA A 107 3.30 4.88 4.93
C ALA A 107 1.88 4.33 4.67
N ASP A 108 1.57 3.85 3.47
CA ASP A 108 0.28 3.27 3.14
C ASP A 108 -0.05 2.04 3.98
N LEU A 109 0.94 1.21 4.31
CA LEU A 109 0.75 0.06 5.21
C LEU A 109 0.16 0.50 6.56
N LEU A 110 0.67 1.60 7.13
CA LEU A 110 0.14 2.15 8.38
C LEU A 110 -1.30 2.67 8.21
N TRP A 111 -1.58 3.38 7.10
CA TRP A 111 -2.92 3.91 6.85
C TRP A 111 -3.93 2.79 6.65
N LYS A 112 -3.58 1.74 5.90
CA LYS A 112 -4.39 0.52 5.74
C LYS A 112 -4.63 -0.19 7.07
N THR A 113 -3.61 -0.26 7.94
CA THR A 113 -3.76 -0.79 9.31
C THR A 113 -4.78 0.00 10.12
N ARG A 114 -4.72 1.33 10.10
CA ARG A 114 -5.67 2.19 10.82
C ARG A 114 -7.08 2.10 10.24
N GLU A 115 -7.20 2.00 8.93
CA GLU A 115 -8.48 1.82 8.24
C GLU A 115 -9.12 0.48 8.60
N CYS A 116 -8.35 -0.59 8.58
CA CYS A 116 -8.79 -1.93 8.96
C CYS A 116 -9.29 -1.95 10.41
N PHE A 117 -8.56 -1.32 11.33
CA PHE A 117 -9.01 -1.21 12.73
C PHE A 117 -10.31 -0.42 12.87
N ARG A 118 -10.43 0.73 12.19
CA ARG A 118 -11.67 1.53 12.21
C ARG A 118 -12.88 0.77 11.68
N ARG A 119 -12.67 -0.06 10.66
CA ARG A 119 -13.76 -0.77 9.96
C ARG A 119 -14.11 -2.11 10.61
N PHE A 120 -13.13 -2.84 11.11
CA PHE A 120 -13.29 -4.23 11.56
C PHE A 120 -12.87 -4.48 13.02
N GLY A 121 -12.32 -3.48 13.71
CA GLY A 121 -11.77 -3.66 15.07
C GLY A 121 -10.49 -4.51 15.12
N VAL A 122 -9.82 -4.71 13.98
CA VAL A 122 -8.67 -5.61 13.83
C VAL A 122 -7.46 -4.83 13.31
N TRP A 123 -6.31 -5.00 13.96
CA TRP A 123 -5.03 -4.48 13.46
C TRP A 123 -4.51 -5.41 12.34
N GLY A 124 -4.60 -4.95 11.10
CA GLY A 124 -4.26 -5.70 9.91
C GLY A 124 -4.49 -4.90 8.64
N SER A 125 -4.54 -5.56 7.51
CA SER A 125 -4.90 -4.94 6.22
C SER A 125 -5.88 -5.80 5.44
N ALA A 126 -6.97 -5.20 4.98
CA ALA A 126 -7.86 -5.82 4.00
C ALA A 126 -7.31 -5.75 2.56
N ALA A 127 -6.26 -4.94 2.35
CA ALA A 127 -5.65 -4.65 1.07
C ALA A 127 -4.16 -5.05 0.99
N ALA A 128 -3.71 -6.04 1.77
CA ALA A 128 -2.31 -6.45 1.85
C ALA A 128 -1.71 -6.80 0.46
N ALA A 129 -2.49 -7.38 -0.44
CA ALA A 129 -2.06 -7.68 -1.80
C ALA A 129 -1.82 -6.42 -2.65
N TRP A 130 -2.50 -5.32 -2.35
CA TRP A 130 -2.24 -4.02 -2.97
C TRP A 130 -0.88 -3.46 -2.54
N ASP A 131 -0.60 -3.53 -1.23
CA ASP A 131 0.65 -3.00 -0.65
C ASP A 131 1.90 -3.67 -1.25
N TRP A 132 1.74 -4.87 -1.83
CA TRP A 132 2.79 -5.54 -2.60
C TRP A 132 3.36 -4.70 -3.75
N GLY A 133 2.57 -3.82 -4.35
CA GLY A 133 3.01 -2.93 -5.42
C GLY A 133 4.24 -2.08 -5.07
N PHE A 134 4.38 -1.71 -3.79
CA PHE A 134 5.54 -0.93 -3.30
C PHE A 134 6.80 -1.81 -3.19
N PHE A 135 6.66 -3.03 -2.71
CA PHE A 135 7.77 -4.00 -2.63
C PHE A 135 8.25 -4.43 -4.02
N GLY A 136 7.31 -4.59 -4.96
CA GLY A 136 7.59 -4.93 -6.35
C GLY A 136 8.10 -3.77 -7.21
N LEU A 137 8.29 -2.57 -6.64
CA LEU A 137 8.70 -1.36 -7.37
C LEU A 137 7.79 -1.05 -8.57
N ARG A 138 6.49 -1.33 -8.43
CA ARG A 138 5.46 -0.97 -9.41
C ARG A 138 4.78 0.33 -9.06
N ILE A 139 4.56 0.56 -7.76
CA ILE A 139 3.88 1.73 -7.23
C ILE A 139 4.86 2.51 -6.37
N PHE A 140 4.90 3.80 -6.55
CA PHE A 140 5.79 4.71 -5.82
C PHE A 140 4.99 5.83 -5.17
N GLY A 141 5.16 6.02 -3.87
CA GLY A 141 4.65 7.19 -3.16
C GLY A 141 5.54 8.38 -3.43
N ILE A 142 4.96 9.48 -3.92
CA ILE A 142 5.65 10.74 -4.14
C ILE A 142 4.77 11.87 -3.60
N GLY A 143 5.10 12.33 -2.41
CA GLY A 143 4.33 13.35 -1.72
C GLY A 143 2.93 12.88 -1.30
N ARG A 144 1.89 13.54 -1.82
CA ARG A 144 0.49 13.24 -1.47
C ARG A 144 -0.08 12.04 -2.22
N LEU A 145 0.47 11.71 -3.38
CA LEU A 145 -0.08 10.74 -4.32
C LEU A 145 0.85 9.54 -4.51
N GLN A 146 0.32 8.49 -5.11
CA GLN A 146 1.06 7.31 -5.51
C GLN A 146 0.96 7.15 -7.03
N PHE A 147 2.01 6.67 -7.66
CA PHE A 147 2.11 6.58 -9.13
C PHE A 147 2.55 5.19 -9.55
N GLU A 148 1.88 4.66 -10.55
CA GLU A 148 2.19 3.37 -11.18
C GLU A 148 2.39 3.59 -12.68
N PRO A 149 3.60 3.37 -13.23
CA PRO A 149 3.82 3.42 -14.68
C PRO A 149 3.02 2.34 -15.39
N LEU A 150 2.30 2.72 -16.45
CA LEU A 150 1.55 1.80 -17.29
C LEU A 150 1.49 2.27 -18.74
N ASP A 151 1.00 1.40 -19.63
CA ASP A 151 0.55 1.78 -20.96
C ASP A 151 -0.96 2.06 -20.93
N TYR A 152 -1.35 3.26 -21.33
CA TYR A 152 -2.76 3.60 -21.48
C TYR A 152 -3.05 3.98 -22.94
N ALA A 153 -3.83 3.15 -23.63
CA ALA A 153 -4.17 3.31 -25.03
C ALA A 153 -2.93 3.46 -25.95
N GLY A 154 -1.94 2.57 -25.77
CA GLY A 154 -0.72 2.52 -26.58
C GLY A 154 0.28 3.65 -26.29
N LYS A 155 0.15 4.34 -25.17
CA LYS A 155 1.06 5.43 -24.77
C LYS A 155 1.45 5.31 -23.29
N PRO A 156 2.73 5.54 -22.94
CA PRO A 156 3.16 5.58 -21.55
C PRO A 156 2.39 6.62 -20.74
N ALA A 157 1.95 6.23 -19.55
CA ALA A 157 1.26 7.10 -18.62
C ALA A 157 1.58 6.70 -17.17
N LEU A 158 1.21 7.55 -16.23
CA LEU A 158 1.26 7.30 -14.80
C LEU A 158 -0.16 7.15 -14.27
N ASN A 159 -0.52 5.96 -13.77
CA ASN A 159 -1.76 5.78 -13.04
C ASN A 159 -1.61 6.37 -11.64
N VAL A 160 -2.56 7.21 -11.26
CA VAL A 160 -2.53 7.96 -10.01
C VAL A 160 -3.43 7.29 -8.99
N HIS A 161 -2.86 6.96 -7.84
CA HIS A 161 -3.60 6.41 -6.71
C HIS A 161 -3.61 7.43 -5.57
N ILE A 162 -4.73 7.51 -4.87
CA ILE A 162 -4.98 8.49 -3.82
C ILE A 162 -5.07 7.77 -2.47
N PRO A 163 -4.00 7.78 -1.65
CA PRO A 163 -4.04 7.19 -0.32
C PRO A 163 -5.11 7.85 0.56
N SER A 164 -5.88 7.04 1.30
CA SER A 164 -6.93 7.51 2.21
C SER A 164 -6.41 8.10 3.53
N SER A 165 -5.15 8.53 3.56
CA SER A 165 -4.40 8.89 4.76
C SER A 165 -4.89 10.15 5.46
N ARG A 166 -5.22 11.19 4.69
CA ARG A 166 -5.56 12.53 5.18
C ARG A 166 -6.34 13.30 4.11
N PRO A 167 -6.93 14.44 4.45
CA PRO A 167 -7.64 15.26 3.47
C PRO A 167 -6.81 15.52 2.22
N LEU A 168 -7.48 15.60 1.09
CA LEU A 168 -6.85 15.89 -0.19
C LEU A 168 -6.63 17.41 -0.29
N ILE A 169 -5.37 17.82 -0.26
CA ILE A 169 -4.97 19.22 -0.41
C ILE A 169 -4.43 19.38 -1.83
N HIS A 170 -5.10 20.18 -2.65
CA HIS A 170 -4.82 20.30 -4.09
C HIS A 170 -3.37 20.74 -4.38
N ALA A 171 -2.85 21.71 -3.63
CA ALA A 171 -1.46 22.15 -3.79
C ALA A 171 -0.44 21.02 -3.60
N GLU A 172 -0.70 20.07 -2.68
CA GLU A 172 0.16 18.92 -2.46
C GLU A 172 0.03 17.88 -3.61
N CYS A 173 -1.15 17.80 -4.23
CA CYS A 173 -1.33 16.96 -5.42
C CYS A 173 -0.54 17.54 -6.62
N LEU A 174 -0.59 18.85 -6.80
CA LEU A 174 0.18 19.52 -7.86
C LEU A 174 1.70 19.33 -7.67
N ASP A 175 2.21 19.46 -6.43
CA ASP A 175 3.61 19.15 -6.12
C ASP A 175 3.96 17.69 -6.45
N SER A 176 3.07 16.75 -6.10
CA SER A 176 3.25 15.33 -6.41
C SER A 176 3.33 15.07 -7.93
N TYR A 177 2.51 15.72 -8.75
CA TYR A 177 2.58 15.60 -10.21
C TYR A 177 3.89 16.12 -10.78
N VAL A 178 4.36 17.28 -10.31
CA VAL A 178 5.64 17.84 -10.75
C VAL A 178 6.78 16.88 -10.44
N ARG A 179 6.88 16.42 -9.22
CA ARG A 179 7.91 15.48 -8.75
C ARG A 179 7.85 14.14 -9.48
N ALA A 180 6.64 13.61 -9.72
CA ALA A 180 6.45 12.37 -10.47
C ALA A 180 6.88 12.54 -11.94
N ARG A 181 6.53 13.65 -12.57
CA ARG A 181 6.98 13.98 -13.93
C ARG A 181 8.51 14.04 -14.03
N GLU A 182 9.16 14.67 -13.07
CA GLU A 182 10.62 14.75 -13.03
C GLU A 182 11.26 13.38 -12.83
N PHE A 183 10.70 12.56 -11.93
CA PHE A 183 11.23 11.23 -11.61
C PHE A 183 11.06 10.23 -12.76
N PHE A 184 9.88 10.18 -13.38
CA PHE A 184 9.56 9.20 -14.41
C PHE A 184 9.85 9.69 -15.84
N GLY A 185 10.05 10.97 -16.05
CA GLY A 185 10.13 11.55 -17.40
C GLY A 185 8.79 11.48 -18.17
N LEU A 186 7.67 11.27 -17.48
CA LEU A 186 6.33 11.12 -18.04
C LEU A 186 5.42 12.25 -17.55
N GLY A 187 4.65 12.86 -18.46
CA GLY A 187 3.73 13.95 -18.14
C GLY A 187 2.26 13.64 -18.40
N ARG A 188 1.91 12.37 -18.68
CA ARG A 188 0.53 11.93 -18.87
C ARG A 188 0.09 11.21 -17.62
N PHE A 189 -0.97 11.71 -16.99
CA PHE A 189 -1.55 11.13 -15.79
C PHE A 189 -2.93 10.56 -16.11
N VAL A 190 -3.23 9.38 -15.60
CA VAL A 190 -4.56 8.76 -15.66
C VAL A 190 -4.95 8.34 -14.25
N VAL A 191 -6.24 8.30 -13.98
CA VAL A 191 -6.76 7.89 -12.67
C VAL A 191 -8.08 7.18 -12.84
N ASP A 192 -8.23 6.06 -12.17
CA ASP A 192 -9.49 5.36 -11.99
C ASP A 192 -9.89 5.47 -10.52
N SER A 193 -10.94 6.28 -10.25
CA SER A 193 -11.34 6.59 -8.88
C SER A 193 -12.76 7.10 -8.81
N TRP A 194 -13.50 6.65 -7.79
CA TRP A 194 -14.81 7.19 -7.45
C TRP A 194 -14.78 8.71 -7.14
N LEU A 195 -13.60 9.25 -6.78
CA LEU A 195 -13.42 10.70 -6.57
C LEU A 195 -13.67 11.52 -7.82
N LEU A 196 -13.62 10.92 -9.01
CA LEU A 196 -13.96 11.58 -10.28
C LEU A 196 -15.42 11.39 -10.69
N HIS A 197 -16.21 10.63 -9.93
CA HIS A 197 -17.61 10.41 -10.24
C HIS A 197 -18.40 11.74 -10.15
N PRO A 198 -19.31 12.03 -11.10
CA PRO A 198 -20.06 13.30 -11.14
C PRO A 198 -20.84 13.63 -9.86
N VAL A 199 -21.14 12.64 -9.01
CA VAL A 199 -21.75 12.89 -7.69
C VAL A 199 -20.91 13.81 -6.82
N CYS A 200 -19.58 13.78 -6.96
CA CYS A 200 -18.66 14.64 -6.23
C CYS A 200 -18.77 16.12 -6.62
N LEU A 201 -19.44 16.44 -7.74
CA LEU A 201 -19.78 17.81 -8.12
C LEU A 201 -20.75 18.49 -7.12
N LYS A 202 -21.44 17.73 -6.26
CA LYS A 202 -22.27 18.24 -5.17
C LYS A 202 -21.44 18.77 -3.98
N LEU A 203 -20.16 18.44 -3.91
CA LEU A 203 -19.26 18.98 -2.88
C LEU A 203 -19.02 20.48 -3.15
N ARG A 204 -18.59 21.20 -2.11
CA ARG A 204 -18.24 22.62 -2.24
C ARG A 204 -17.12 22.81 -3.26
N PRO A 205 -17.14 23.87 -4.08
CA PRO A 205 -16.15 24.12 -5.12
C PRO A 205 -14.71 24.19 -4.60
N ASP A 206 -14.52 24.65 -3.37
CA ASP A 206 -13.21 24.78 -2.70
C ASP A 206 -12.75 23.48 -2.00
N SER A 207 -13.53 22.40 -2.08
CA SER A 207 -13.10 21.11 -1.52
C SER A 207 -11.94 20.53 -2.32
N GLY A 208 -10.98 19.89 -1.63
CA GLY A 208 -9.83 19.26 -2.29
C GLY A 208 -10.23 18.23 -3.36
N ILE A 209 -11.35 17.51 -3.17
CA ILE A 209 -11.87 16.56 -4.16
C ILE A 209 -12.32 17.30 -5.43
N ARG A 210 -13.04 18.40 -5.30
CA ARG A 210 -13.48 19.19 -6.46
C ARG A 210 -12.32 19.79 -7.22
N GLN A 211 -11.30 20.26 -6.52
CA GLN A 211 -10.09 20.78 -7.13
C GLN A 211 -9.31 19.67 -7.84
N PHE A 212 -9.17 18.50 -7.20
CA PHE A 212 -8.52 17.33 -7.80
C PHE A 212 -9.28 16.83 -9.06
N MET A 213 -10.61 16.81 -9.03
CA MET A 213 -11.42 16.47 -10.23
C MET A 213 -11.13 17.40 -11.40
N ALA A 214 -10.88 18.68 -11.15
CA ALA A 214 -10.63 19.65 -12.20
C ALA A 214 -9.28 19.45 -12.93
N ASP A 215 -8.39 18.64 -12.38
CA ASP A 215 -7.11 18.29 -13.02
C ASP A 215 -7.29 17.25 -14.14
N TYR A 216 -8.49 16.60 -14.23
CA TYR A 216 -8.72 15.47 -15.12
C TYR A 216 -9.91 15.71 -16.05
N GLU A 217 -9.76 15.20 -17.27
CA GLU A 217 -10.86 15.08 -18.21
C GLU A 217 -11.51 13.70 -18.06
N LEU A 218 -12.82 13.68 -17.72
CA LEU A 218 -13.59 12.45 -17.57
C LEU A 218 -13.75 11.75 -18.93
N GLN A 219 -13.21 10.54 -19.05
CA GLN A 219 -13.27 9.75 -20.29
C GLN A 219 -14.49 8.83 -20.31
N PHE A 220 -14.76 8.14 -19.21
CA PHE A 220 -15.89 7.22 -19.08
C PHE A 220 -16.24 7.00 -17.59
N ILE A 221 -17.42 6.46 -17.36
CA ILE A 221 -17.88 6.00 -16.05
C ILE A 221 -18.12 4.49 -16.16
N THR A 222 -17.66 3.74 -15.20
CA THR A 222 -17.93 2.30 -15.09
C THR A 222 -18.78 2.02 -13.85
N ASP A 223 -19.68 1.06 -13.95
CA ASP A 223 -20.45 0.53 -12.82
C ASP A 223 -19.75 -0.68 -12.19
N ASP A 224 -18.43 -0.79 -12.31
CA ASP A 224 -17.66 -1.90 -11.73
C ASP A 224 -17.84 -1.92 -10.21
N PRO A 225 -18.39 -3.02 -9.64
CA PRO A 225 -18.65 -3.13 -8.21
C PRO A 225 -17.38 -3.23 -7.34
N GLN A 226 -16.19 -3.14 -7.93
CA GLN A 226 -14.94 -3.12 -7.18
C GLN A 226 -14.69 -1.80 -6.43
N PHE A 227 -15.55 -0.79 -6.62
CA PHE A 227 -15.47 0.53 -5.97
C PHE A 227 -16.63 0.80 -5.01
#